data_7ec4eb706bcdd4f45ac516da78593770
#
_entry.id   7ec4eb706bcdd4f45ac516da78593770
#
_cell.length_a   1.000
_cell.length_b   1.000
_cell.length_c   1.000
_cell.angle_alpha   90.00
_cell.angle_beta   90.00
_cell.angle_gamma   90.00
#
_symmetry.space_group_name_H-M   'P 1'
#
loop_
_entity.id
_entity.type
_entity.pdbx_description
1 polymer ?
#
loop_
_entity_poly.entity_id
_entity_poly.type
_entity_poly.pdbx_seq_one_letter_code
_entity_poly.pdbx_strand_id
1 'polypeptide(L)'
;MRRKDREIKSRAEIIDIVKGQKIATIAMCKDNSPYLITADYGFDEQENCFYIHCAKRGKKIDFLRANPRVWGCIVEDLGYVQGECDHYYHSVHFEGEAELITDLERKRKALELIIDFLEDDPEKGKKEFITKTKFLNTMIVRINVSRFTGKCNVPKKK
;
A
#
# COMPACT_ATOMS: atom_id res chain seq x y z
N MET A 1 -18.73 -4.36 -7.58
CA MET A 1 -18.67 -5.54 -6.66
C MET A 1 -19.96 -6.36 -6.75
N ARG A 2 -19.90 -7.72 -6.73
CA ARG A 2 -21.07 -8.59 -6.79
C ARG A 2 -21.89 -8.56 -5.48
N ARG A 3 -21.23 -8.61 -4.32
CA ARG A 3 -21.85 -8.56 -2.98
C ARG A 3 -21.97 -7.11 -2.52
N LYS A 4 -23.00 -6.42 -3.02
CA LYS A 4 -23.27 -5.01 -2.67
C LYS A 4 -23.60 -4.81 -1.18
N ASP A 5 -24.10 -5.86 -0.53
CA ASP A 5 -24.38 -5.90 0.92
C ASP A 5 -23.12 -5.85 1.80
N ARG A 6 -21.95 -6.12 1.22
CA ARG A 6 -20.63 -6.09 1.87
C ARG A 6 -19.74 -4.96 1.35
N GLU A 7 -20.26 -4.08 0.51
CA GLU A 7 -19.50 -2.98 -0.08
C GLU A 7 -19.35 -1.82 0.92
N ILE A 8 -18.11 -1.40 1.14
CA ILE A 8 -17.79 -0.15 1.84
C ILE A 8 -17.90 0.97 0.83
N LYS A 9 -18.92 1.82 0.99
CA LYS A 9 -19.21 2.94 0.07
C LYS A 9 -18.57 4.25 0.51
N SER A 10 -18.31 4.40 1.79
CA SER A 10 -17.71 5.60 2.35
C SER A 10 -16.24 5.68 2.01
N ARG A 11 -15.81 6.76 1.31
CA ARG A 11 -14.39 7.01 1.08
C ARG A 11 -13.64 7.22 2.40
N ALA A 12 -14.25 7.90 3.37
CA ALA A 12 -13.62 8.11 4.68
C ALA A 12 -13.32 6.77 5.37
N GLU A 13 -14.28 5.83 5.39
CA GLU A 13 -14.08 4.50 5.96
C GLU A 13 -12.97 3.72 5.23
N ILE A 14 -12.89 3.81 3.89
CA ILE A 14 -11.79 3.22 3.11
C ILE A 14 -10.44 3.81 3.54
N ILE A 15 -10.37 5.13 3.68
CA ILE A 15 -9.13 5.82 4.08
C ILE A 15 -8.74 5.47 5.52
N ASP A 16 -9.70 5.34 6.43
CA ASP A 16 -9.44 4.92 7.81
C ASP A 16 -8.83 3.52 7.87
N ILE A 17 -9.34 2.57 7.08
CA ILE A 17 -8.76 1.23 6.94
C ILE A 17 -7.33 1.31 6.38
N VAL A 18 -7.12 2.11 5.32
CA VAL A 18 -5.78 2.30 4.73
C VAL A 18 -4.80 2.88 5.74
N LYS A 19 -5.22 3.85 6.55
CA LYS A 19 -4.38 4.47 7.59
C LYS A 19 -4.13 3.55 8.79
N GLY A 20 -5.06 2.64 9.06
CA GLY A 20 -4.96 1.69 10.17
C GLY A 20 -4.02 0.51 9.92
N GLN A 21 -3.64 0.28 8.67
CA GLN A 21 -2.76 -0.83 8.29
C GLN A 21 -1.40 -0.31 7.82
N LYS A 22 -0.36 -1.15 7.92
CA LYS A 22 1.02 -0.77 7.58
C LYS A 22 1.58 -1.53 6.37
N ILE A 23 0.94 -2.63 5.96
CA ILE A 23 1.39 -3.48 4.87
C ILE A 23 0.31 -3.65 3.78
N ALA A 24 0.76 -3.75 2.55
CA ALA A 24 -0.10 -4.03 1.41
C ALA A 24 0.49 -5.17 0.56
N THR A 25 -0.38 -5.99 -0.01
CA THR A 25 -0.01 -6.93 -1.08
C THR A 25 -0.25 -6.25 -2.41
N ILE A 26 0.77 -6.23 -3.28
CA ILE A 26 0.74 -5.52 -4.57
C ILE A 26 1.00 -6.52 -5.68
N ALA A 27 0.07 -6.61 -6.62
CA ALA A 27 0.13 -7.42 -7.81
C ALA A 27 0.68 -6.62 -8.99
N MET A 28 1.58 -7.23 -9.73
CA MET A 28 2.19 -6.75 -10.96
C MET A 28 2.09 -7.83 -12.03
N CYS A 29 2.19 -7.46 -13.30
CA CYS A 29 2.20 -8.40 -14.41
C CYS A 29 3.19 -7.95 -15.47
N LYS A 30 4.01 -8.88 -15.95
CA LYS A 30 4.90 -8.71 -17.09
C LYS A 30 4.79 -9.95 -17.97
N ASP A 31 4.60 -9.78 -19.29
CA ASP A 31 4.52 -10.85 -20.29
C ASP A 31 3.54 -11.98 -19.86
N ASN A 32 2.33 -11.58 -19.43
CA ASN A 32 1.27 -12.44 -18.88
C ASN A 32 1.68 -13.24 -17.61
N SER A 33 2.85 -12.96 -17.03
CA SER A 33 3.29 -13.59 -15.79
C SER A 33 2.94 -12.70 -14.60
N PRO A 34 2.06 -13.16 -13.68
CA PRO A 34 1.74 -12.41 -12.48
C PRO A 34 2.87 -12.50 -11.46
N TYR A 35 3.02 -11.43 -10.66
CA TYR A 35 3.96 -11.38 -9.56
C TYR A 35 3.38 -10.58 -8.40
N LEU A 36 3.48 -11.10 -7.20
CA LEU A 36 3.00 -10.48 -5.97
C LEU A 36 4.16 -10.13 -5.06
N ILE A 37 4.02 -9.00 -4.37
CA ILE A 37 4.88 -8.62 -3.26
C ILE A 37 4.02 -8.18 -2.08
N THR A 38 4.56 -8.32 -0.87
CA THR A 38 4.06 -7.63 0.32
C THR A 38 5.09 -6.58 0.70
N ALA A 39 4.64 -5.38 1.01
CA ALA A 39 5.52 -4.27 1.37
C ALA A 39 4.85 -3.34 2.38
N ASP A 40 5.67 -2.73 3.25
CA ASP A 40 5.27 -1.57 4.03
C ASP A 40 5.05 -0.39 3.09
N TYR A 41 4.13 0.50 3.47
CA TYR A 41 3.83 1.68 2.68
C TYR A 41 3.69 2.93 3.54
N GLY A 42 3.85 4.09 2.92
CA GLY A 42 3.31 5.35 3.38
C GLY A 42 2.15 5.77 2.48
N PHE A 43 1.12 6.37 3.03
CA PHE A 43 -0.04 6.84 2.28
C PHE A 43 -0.19 8.35 2.36
N ASP A 44 -0.18 9.01 1.20
CA ASP A 44 -0.50 10.42 1.05
C ASP A 44 -1.96 10.58 0.61
N GLU A 45 -2.80 11.02 1.53
CA GLU A 45 -4.22 11.19 1.26
C GLU A 45 -4.50 12.37 0.31
N GLN A 46 -3.71 13.44 0.39
CA GLN A 46 -3.89 14.64 -0.45
C GLN A 46 -3.56 14.33 -1.90
N GLU A 47 -2.45 13.63 -2.13
CA GLU A 47 -2.00 13.22 -3.45
C GLU A 47 -2.65 11.92 -3.92
N ASN A 48 -3.43 11.25 -3.06
CA ASN A 48 -4.08 9.96 -3.32
C ASN A 48 -3.10 8.91 -3.85
N CYS A 49 -1.98 8.75 -3.17
CA CYS A 49 -0.93 7.83 -3.60
C CYS A 49 -0.28 7.08 -2.44
N PHE A 50 0.28 5.91 -2.76
CA PHE A 50 1.15 5.16 -1.87
C PHE A 50 2.61 5.37 -2.24
N TYR A 51 3.47 5.31 -1.23
CA TYR A 51 4.91 5.22 -1.39
C TYR A 51 5.42 3.94 -0.76
N ILE A 52 6.25 3.21 -1.49
CA ILE A 52 7.01 2.06 -0.97
C ILE A 52 8.49 2.25 -1.25
N HIS A 53 9.34 1.75 -0.36
CA HIS A 53 10.77 1.75 -0.57
C HIS A 53 11.28 0.35 -0.92
N CYS A 54 12.33 0.25 -1.72
CA CYS A 54 12.93 -1.02 -2.08
C CYS A 54 14.36 -0.84 -2.61
N ALA A 55 15.03 -1.95 -2.94
CA ALA A 55 16.30 -1.91 -3.65
C ALA A 55 16.12 -1.36 -5.07
N LYS A 56 17.18 -0.73 -5.62
CA LYS A 56 17.19 -0.14 -6.97
C LYS A 56 17.11 -1.15 -8.12
N ARG A 57 17.34 -2.44 -7.83
CA ARG A 57 17.35 -3.53 -8.80
C ARG A 57 16.58 -4.72 -8.24
N GLY A 58 16.10 -5.57 -9.13
CA GLY A 58 15.43 -6.81 -8.80
C GLY A 58 14.10 -6.96 -9.52
N LYS A 59 13.52 -8.16 -9.41
CA LYS A 59 12.32 -8.57 -10.15
C LYS A 59 11.18 -7.56 -10.10
N LYS A 60 10.91 -6.97 -8.92
CA LYS A 60 9.90 -5.91 -8.74
C LYS A 60 10.13 -4.74 -9.71
N ILE A 61 11.35 -4.22 -9.73
CA ILE A 61 11.71 -3.06 -10.58
C ILE A 61 11.61 -3.40 -12.06
N ASP A 62 11.99 -4.61 -12.45
CA ASP A 62 11.92 -5.07 -13.85
C ASP A 62 10.46 -5.20 -14.31
N PHE A 63 9.57 -5.66 -13.42
CA PHE A 63 8.14 -5.74 -13.68
C PHE A 63 7.52 -4.36 -13.83
N LEU A 64 7.79 -3.44 -12.91
CA LEU A 64 7.25 -2.08 -12.93
C LEU A 64 7.76 -1.24 -14.11
N ARG A 65 8.98 -1.47 -14.57
CA ARG A 65 9.50 -0.83 -15.80
C ARG A 65 8.81 -1.34 -17.06
N ALA A 66 8.49 -2.62 -17.10
CA ALA A 66 7.82 -3.23 -18.25
C ALA A 66 6.33 -2.90 -18.29
N ASN A 67 5.69 -2.84 -17.12
CA ASN A 67 4.28 -2.51 -16.97
C ASN A 67 4.04 -1.81 -15.63
N PRO A 68 3.75 -0.50 -15.64
CA PRO A 68 3.55 0.26 -14.41
C PRO A 68 2.21 0.00 -13.73
N ARG A 69 1.27 -0.67 -14.38
CA ARG A 69 -0.06 -0.94 -13.81
C ARG A 69 0.03 -1.93 -12.67
N VAL A 70 -0.60 -1.58 -11.56
CA VAL A 70 -0.61 -2.41 -10.35
C VAL A 70 -2.02 -2.54 -9.79
N TRP A 71 -2.24 -3.63 -9.07
CA TRP A 71 -3.40 -3.83 -8.23
C TRP A 71 -2.93 -4.12 -6.82
N GLY A 72 -3.48 -3.42 -5.82
CA GLY A 72 -3.11 -3.66 -4.42
C GLY A 72 -4.28 -4.11 -3.58
N CYS A 73 -3.95 -4.77 -2.47
CA CYS A 73 -4.89 -5.21 -1.45
C CYS A 73 -4.32 -4.92 -0.05
N ILE A 74 -5.13 -4.28 0.77
CA ILE A 74 -4.89 -4.06 2.20
C ILE A 74 -5.99 -4.81 2.95
N VAL A 75 -5.64 -5.57 3.97
CA VAL A 75 -6.58 -6.36 4.76
C VAL A 75 -6.42 -6.02 6.23
N GLU A 76 -7.53 -5.71 6.88
CA GLU A 76 -7.68 -5.71 8.32
C GLU A 76 -8.34 -7.03 8.71
N ASP A 77 -7.57 -7.91 9.33
CA ASP A 77 -8.03 -9.20 9.82
C ASP A 77 -8.67 -9.03 11.20
N LEU A 78 -9.96 -9.34 11.31
CA LEU A 78 -10.74 -9.25 12.54
C LEU A 78 -11.03 -10.64 13.17
N GLY A 79 -10.46 -11.69 12.59
CA GLY A 79 -10.46 -13.04 13.11
C GLY A 79 -11.53 -13.97 12.53
N TYR A 80 -11.25 -15.26 12.68
CA TYR A 80 -12.14 -16.35 12.27
C TYR A 80 -13.25 -16.57 13.31
N VAL A 81 -14.48 -16.80 12.84
CA VAL A 81 -15.65 -17.03 13.70
C VAL A 81 -15.82 -18.51 13.91
N GLN A 82 -15.46 -19.00 15.09
CA GLN A 82 -15.56 -20.42 15.44
C GLN A 82 -17.01 -20.89 15.37
N GLY A 83 -17.23 -22.03 14.72
CA GLY A 83 -18.55 -22.66 14.59
C GLY A 83 -19.44 -22.10 13.48
N GLU A 84 -19.08 -20.97 12.85
CA GLU A 84 -19.90 -20.32 11.81
C GLU A 84 -19.30 -20.47 10.39
N CYS A 85 -18.10 -21.05 10.28
CA CYS A 85 -17.35 -21.14 9.01
C CYS A 85 -17.25 -19.78 8.30
N ASP A 86 -17.03 -18.72 9.06
CA ASP A 86 -16.95 -17.34 8.58
C ASP A 86 -15.71 -16.64 9.13
N HIS A 87 -15.32 -15.52 8.51
CA HIS A 87 -14.17 -14.71 8.90
C HIS A 87 -14.53 -13.25 8.83
N TYR A 88 -14.29 -12.51 9.91
CA TYR A 88 -14.51 -11.06 9.94
C TYR A 88 -13.28 -10.33 9.42
N TYR A 89 -13.50 -9.37 8.53
CA TYR A 89 -12.44 -8.56 7.95
C TYR A 89 -12.98 -7.30 7.29
N HIS A 90 -12.07 -6.33 7.13
CA HIS A 90 -12.19 -5.30 6.11
C HIS A 90 -11.10 -5.52 5.06
N SER A 91 -11.40 -5.26 3.80
CA SER A 91 -10.41 -5.25 2.74
C SER A 91 -10.59 -4.06 1.82
N VAL A 92 -9.48 -3.42 1.50
CA VAL A 92 -9.42 -2.32 0.54
C VAL A 92 -8.56 -2.77 -0.62
N HIS A 93 -9.13 -2.73 -1.82
CA HIS A 93 -8.38 -2.91 -3.06
C HIS A 93 -8.16 -1.55 -3.73
N PHE A 94 -7.02 -1.38 -4.34
CA PHE A 94 -6.71 -0.21 -5.14
C PHE A 94 -6.11 -0.60 -6.49
N GLU A 95 -6.46 0.20 -7.49
CA GLU A 95 -5.88 0.15 -8.84
C GLU A 95 -5.02 1.41 -9.02
N GLY A 96 -3.88 1.29 -9.69
CA GLY A 96 -3.03 2.45 -9.91
C GLY A 96 -1.87 2.19 -10.85
N GLU A 97 -1.08 3.23 -11.02
CA GLU A 97 0.15 3.20 -11.81
C GLU A 97 1.35 3.56 -10.96
N ALA A 98 2.39 2.75 -11.07
CA ALA A 98 3.64 2.91 -10.35
C ALA A 98 4.61 3.81 -11.11
N GLU A 99 5.20 4.77 -10.39
CA GLU A 99 6.29 5.63 -10.84
C GLU A 99 7.55 5.34 -10.02
N LEU A 100 8.68 5.13 -10.69
CA LEU A 100 9.98 4.99 -10.04
C LEU A 100 10.59 6.38 -9.83
N ILE A 101 10.66 6.83 -8.57
CA ILE A 101 11.18 8.17 -8.25
C ILE A 101 12.70 8.15 -8.21
N THR A 102 13.31 8.93 -9.11
CA THR A 102 14.77 9.10 -9.20
C THR A 102 15.24 10.47 -8.71
N ASP A 103 14.38 11.49 -8.75
CA ASP A 103 14.67 12.81 -8.21
C ASP A 103 14.92 12.75 -6.70
N LEU A 104 15.99 13.38 -6.25
CA LEU A 104 16.46 13.25 -4.86
C LEU A 104 15.57 13.98 -3.86
N GLU A 105 15.00 15.13 -4.23
CA GLU A 105 14.10 15.90 -3.38
C GLU A 105 12.77 15.16 -3.18
N ARG A 106 12.15 14.70 -4.28
CA ARG A 106 10.93 13.91 -4.25
C ARG A 106 11.13 12.60 -3.46
N LYS A 107 12.28 11.97 -3.66
CA LYS A 107 12.64 10.74 -2.96
C LYS A 107 12.77 10.96 -1.45
N ARG A 108 13.38 12.09 -1.02
CA ARG A 108 13.50 12.44 0.39
C ARG A 108 12.13 12.65 1.02
N LYS A 109 11.27 13.48 0.40
CA LYS A 109 9.91 13.73 0.88
C LYS A 109 9.09 12.45 1.02
N ALA A 110 9.17 11.57 0.03
CA ALA A 110 8.48 10.28 0.05
C ALA A 110 8.99 9.36 1.18
N LEU A 111 10.29 9.32 1.43
CA LEU A 111 10.87 8.52 2.49
C LEU A 111 10.52 9.07 3.88
N GLU A 112 10.52 10.41 4.04
CA GLU A 112 10.04 11.07 5.25
C GLU A 112 8.58 10.72 5.53
N LEU A 113 7.71 10.77 4.51
CA LEU A 113 6.31 10.37 4.64
C LEU A 113 6.14 8.90 5.02
N ILE A 114 6.92 7.98 4.43
CA ILE A 114 6.90 6.57 4.83
C ILE A 114 7.27 6.42 6.30
N ILE A 115 8.30 7.12 6.76
CA ILE A 115 8.76 7.07 8.16
C ILE A 115 7.68 7.66 9.08
N ASP A 116 7.10 8.82 8.74
CA ASP A 116 6.03 9.45 9.51
C ASP A 116 4.79 8.55 9.64
N PHE A 117 4.55 7.72 8.63
CA PHE A 117 3.41 6.81 8.61
C PHE A 117 3.66 5.52 9.42
N LEU A 118 4.89 5.03 9.46
CA LEU A 118 5.22 3.70 10.00
C LEU A 118 5.77 3.74 11.42
N GLU A 119 6.58 4.74 11.76
CA GLU A 119 7.37 4.79 12.99
C GLU A 119 6.61 5.50 14.12
N ASP A 120 6.76 4.98 15.34
CA ASP A 120 6.22 5.62 16.55
C ASP A 120 7.04 6.87 16.95
N ASP A 121 8.34 6.90 16.61
CA ASP A 121 9.25 8.06 16.76
C ASP A 121 9.83 8.43 15.38
N PRO A 122 9.09 9.20 14.56
CA PRO A 122 9.51 9.54 13.22
C PRO A 122 10.81 10.33 13.16
N GLU A 123 11.09 11.20 14.13
CA GLU A 123 12.30 12.02 14.14
C GLU A 123 13.56 11.17 14.36
N LYS A 124 13.47 10.16 15.19
CA LYS A 124 14.53 9.17 15.37
C LYS A 124 14.69 8.35 14.08
N GLY A 125 13.59 7.88 13.50
CA GLY A 125 13.56 7.12 12.24
C GLY A 125 14.23 7.91 11.10
N LYS A 126 13.89 9.19 10.92
CA LYS A 126 14.49 10.04 9.89
C LYS A 126 16.00 10.17 10.05
N LYS A 127 16.49 10.39 11.27
CA LYS A 127 17.94 10.46 11.58
C LYS A 127 18.67 9.15 11.27
N GLU A 128 18.03 8.02 11.53
CA GLU A 128 18.64 6.69 11.37
C GLU A 128 18.58 6.20 9.92
N PHE A 129 17.46 6.38 9.23
CA PHE A 129 17.20 5.78 7.92
C PHE A 129 17.50 6.71 6.74
N ILE A 130 17.44 8.05 6.91
CA ILE A 130 17.80 9.00 5.85
C ILE A 130 19.30 9.35 5.91
N THR A 131 20.15 8.36 6.06
CA THR A 131 21.60 8.54 5.92
C THR A 131 22.00 8.53 4.45
N LYS A 132 23.10 9.24 4.12
CA LYS A 132 23.58 9.35 2.74
C LYS A 132 23.67 8.01 2.01
N THR A 133 24.22 6.98 2.65
CA THR A 133 24.42 5.66 2.04
C THR A 133 23.08 4.91 1.85
N LYS A 134 22.25 4.82 2.88
CA LYS A 134 20.94 4.15 2.80
C LYS A 134 20.05 4.86 1.78
N PHE A 135 19.94 6.18 1.87
CA PHE A 135 19.16 7.01 0.99
C PHE A 135 19.54 6.85 -0.49
N LEU A 136 20.84 6.94 -0.82
CA LEU A 136 21.30 6.80 -2.19
C LEU A 136 21.04 5.41 -2.77
N ASN A 137 21.05 4.34 -1.95
CA ASN A 137 20.87 2.96 -2.39
C ASN A 137 19.41 2.50 -2.43
N THR A 138 18.48 3.31 -1.93
CA THR A 138 17.04 3.00 -1.93
C THR A 138 16.38 3.48 -3.23
N MET A 139 15.40 2.75 -3.74
CA MET A 139 14.42 3.18 -4.73
C MET A 139 13.10 3.48 -4.02
N ILE A 140 12.44 4.55 -4.44
CA ILE A 140 11.05 4.82 -4.05
C ILE A 140 10.16 4.53 -5.25
N VAL A 141 9.10 3.78 -4.98
CA VAL A 141 7.99 3.58 -5.93
C VAL A 141 6.80 4.37 -5.41
N ARG A 142 6.31 5.32 -6.20
CA ARG A 142 5.04 5.99 -5.99
C ARG A 142 3.96 5.22 -6.75
N ILE A 143 2.83 4.93 -6.13
CA ILE A 143 1.67 4.33 -6.79
C ILE A 143 0.55 5.36 -6.77
N ASN A 144 0.26 5.94 -7.93
CA ASN A 144 -0.84 6.88 -8.12
C ASN A 144 -2.14 6.07 -8.20
N VAL A 145 -3.04 6.27 -7.24
CA VAL A 145 -4.28 5.49 -7.15
C VAL A 145 -5.35 6.11 -8.01
N SER A 146 -5.85 5.33 -8.97
CA SER A 146 -6.97 5.72 -9.83
C SER A 146 -8.32 5.34 -9.23
N ARG A 147 -8.37 4.26 -8.43
CA ARG A 147 -9.61 3.74 -7.86
C ARG A 147 -9.37 2.95 -6.58
N PHE A 148 -10.28 3.14 -5.61
CA PHE A 148 -10.43 2.27 -4.45
C PHE A 148 -11.74 1.47 -4.51
N THR A 149 -11.74 0.25 -3.96
CA THR A 149 -12.94 -0.51 -3.63
C THR A 149 -12.78 -1.15 -2.27
N GLY A 150 -13.79 -0.99 -1.41
CA GLY A 150 -13.81 -1.54 -0.06
C GLY A 150 -14.82 -2.67 0.09
N LYS A 151 -14.48 -3.67 0.88
CA LYS A 151 -15.37 -4.78 1.24
C LYS A 151 -15.22 -5.10 2.72
N CYS A 152 -16.34 -5.31 3.39
CA CYS A 152 -16.37 -5.77 4.77
C CYS A 152 -17.16 -7.08 4.92
N ASN A 153 -16.74 -7.86 5.90
CA ASN A 153 -17.51 -8.94 6.48
C ASN A 153 -17.41 -8.81 8.00
N VAL A 154 -18.40 -8.14 8.58
CA VAL A 154 -18.49 -7.89 10.02
C VAL A 154 -19.91 -8.21 10.51
N PRO A 155 -20.12 -8.46 11.81
CA PRO A 155 -21.47 -8.66 12.34
C PRO A 155 -22.33 -7.45 11.98
N LYS A 156 -23.55 -7.71 11.50
CA LYS A 156 -24.52 -6.61 11.35
C LYS A 156 -24.80 -6.03 12.74
N LYS A 157 -24.56 -4.75 12.92
CA LYS A 157 -25.05 -4.05 14.11
C LYS A 157 -26.57 -4.28 14.16
N LYS A 158 -27.04 -4.93 15.22
CA LYS A 158 -28.48 -5.08 15.52
C LYS A 158 -29.10 -3.74 15.79
#